data_8acb65622da3583148e264fc83abb7bb
#
_entry.id   8acb65622da3583148e264fc83abb7bb
#
_cell.length_a   1.000
_cell.length_b   1.000
_cell.length_c   1.000
_cell.angle_alpha   90.00
_cell.angle_beta   90.00
_cell.angle_gamma   90.00
#
_symmetry.space_group_name_H-M   'P 1'
#
loop_
_entity.id
_entity.type
_entity.pdbx_description
1 polymer ?
#
loop_
_entity_poly.entity_id
_entity_poly.type
_entity_poly.pdbx_seq_one_letter_code
_entity_poly.pdbx_strand_id
1 'polypeptide(L)'
;RELVQRYFLVIFLLMLLFIIFVATWIAFYLAQGFVQPIEDLSQATQRVSEGQLGYQVALRGPLDKDFGLLVNSFNTMSRELKENRMALIKTTDFLKQSKKVLEEHTRFVELVLENITTGVISMDIDGRVEGINRSAKELLQLQTTNFSGKHFQEVLSSDSLRILQEMTEELQQEQKQFVSRNLNLVKNSAPVMVSASLLLLKNRDGRPVGMISIFNNI
;
A
#
# COMPACT_ATOMS: atom_id res chain seq x y z
N ARG A 1 16.00 -81.97 -45.77
CA ARG A 1 15.48 -80.59 -45.97
C ARG A 1 14.60 -80.15 -44.83
N GLU A 2 13.70 -80.99 -44.32
CA GLU A 2 12.79 -80.55 -43.25
C GLU A 2 13.47 -80.29 -41.91
N LEU A 3 14.54 -80.96 -41.56
CA LEU A 3 15.29 -80.73 -40.32
C LEU A 3 15.96 -79.33 -40.35
N VAL A 4 16.52 -78.90 -41.46
CA VAL A 4 17.15 -77.61 -41.60
C VAL A 4 16.12 -76.48 -41.52
N GLN A 5 14.93 -76.67 -42.10
CA GLN A 5 13.83 -75.69 -41.96
C GLN A 5 13.34 -75.56 -40.52
N ARG A 6 13.23 -76.62 -39.73
CA ARG A 6 12.85 -76.56 -38.33
C ARG A 6 13.90 -75.83 -37.49
N TYR A 7 15.17 -76.08 -37.69
CA TYR A 7 16.22 -75.34 -36.99
C TYR A 7 16.18 -73.83 -37.33
N PHE A 8 15.98 -73.49 -38.57
CA PHE A 8 15.84 -72.10 -39.01
C PHE A 8 14.64 -71.40 -38.34
N LEU A 9 13.52 -72.11 -38.25
CA LEU A 9 12.29 -71.61 -37.62
C LEU A 9 12.49 -71.37 -36.14
N VAL A 10 13.14 -72.33 -35.43
CA VAL A 10 13.46 -72.18 -33.99
C VAL A 10 14.39 -71.02 -33.72
N ILE A 11 15.47 -70.85 -34.53
CA ILE A 11 16.41 -69.73 -34.38
C ILE A 11 15.72 -68.40 -34.65
N PHE A 12 14.85 -68.32 -35.64
CA PHE A 12 14.07 -67.10 -35.95
C PHE A 12 13.14 -66.76 -34.82
N LEU A 13 12.46 -67.71 -34.22
CA LEU A 13 11.55 -67.53 -33.08
C LEU A 13 12.28 -67.07 -31.83
N LEU A 14 13.48 -67.66 -31.57
CA LEU A 14 14.34 -67.23 -30.46
C LEU A 14 14.84 -65.79 -30.65
N MET A 15 15.24 -65.43 -31.89
CA MET A 15 15.67 -64.06 -32.22
C MET A 15 14.52 -63.06 -32.01
N LEU A 16 13.32 -63.38 -32.46
CA LEU A 16 12.12 -62.57 -32.30
C LEU A 16 11.78 -62.37 -30.79
N LEU A 17 11.85 -63.43 -30.01
CA LEU A 17 11.60 -63.41 -28.55
C LEU A 17 12.67 -62.53 -27.85
N PHE A 18 13.95 -62.65 -28.29
CA PHE A 18 15.02 -61.81 -27.75
C PHE A 18 14.82 -60.31 -28.07
N ILE A 19 14.39 -59.97 -29.29
CA ILE A 19 14.06 -58.58 -29.68
C ILE A 19 12.92 -58.04 -28.84
N ILE A 20 11.85 -58.81 -28.64
CA ILE A 20 10.72 -58.40 -27.81
C ILE A 20 11.17 -58.19 -26.35
N PHE A 21 12.02 -59.06 -25.81
CA PHE A 21 12.55 -58.95 -24.46
C PHE A 21 13.38 -57.66 -24.31
N VAL A 22 14.29 -57.39 -25.23
CA VAL A 22 15.13 -56.19 -25.23
C VAL A 22 14.26 -54.92 -25.37
N ALA A 23 13.31 -54.94 -26.31
CA ALA A 23 12.38 -53.79 -26.49
C ALA A 23 11.54 -53.51 -25.23
N THR A 24 11.01 -54.57 -24.58
CA THR A 24 10.24 -54.42 -23.34
C THR A 24 11.11 -53.92 -22.19
N TRP A 25 12.35 -54.38 -22.10
CA TRP A 25 13.29 -53.95 -21.08
C TRP A 25 13.70 -52.45 -21.26
N ILE A 26 13.95 -52.02 -22.50
CA ILE A 26 14.21 -50.63 -22.82
C ILE A 26 13.00 -49.76 -22.52
N ALA A 27 11.81 -50.17 -22.92
CA ALA A 27 10.57 -49.47 -22.66
C ALA A 27 10.34 -49.28 -21.17
N PHE A 28 10.56 -50.31 -20.36
CA PHE A 28 10.45 -50.25 -18.91
C PHE A 28 11.48 -49.31 -18.27
N TYR A 29 12.72 -49.33 -18.75
CA TYR A 29 13.77 -48.43 -18.30
C TYR A 29 13.43 -46.96 -18.60
N LEU A 30 12.98 -46.68 -19.83
CA LEU A 30 12.56 -45.35 -20.22
C LEU A 30 11.34 -44.87 -19.44
N ALA A 31 10.35 -45.74 -19.19
CA ALA A 31 9.18 -45.41 -18.43
C ALA A 31 9.52 -44.97 -16.99
N GLN A 32 10.40 -45.70 -16.33
CA GLN A 32 10.83 -45.33 -14.96
C GLN A 32 11.73 -44.07 -14.93
N GLY A 33 12.57 -43.86 -15.95
CA GLY A 33 13.53 -42.76 -16.00
C GLY A 33 12.93 -41.40 -16.38
N PHE A 34 11.87 -41.38 -17.19
CA PHE A 34 11.34 -40.13 -17.75
C PHE A 34 9.84 -39.91 -17.48
N VAL A 35 8.99 -40.95 -17.62
CA VAL A 35 7.54 -40.72 -17.55
C VAL A 35 7.08 -40.41 -16.13
N GLN A 36 7.51 -41.18 -15.14
CA GLN A 36 7.14 -40.92 -13.75
C GLN A 36 7.55 -39.54 -13.22
N PRO A 37 8.80 -39.09 -13.38
CA PRO A 37 9.19 -37.78 -12.92
C PRO A 37 8.45 -36.61 -13.60
N ILE A 38 8.09 -36.76 -14.89
CA ILE A 38 7.27 -35.75 -15.60
C ILE A 38 5.85 -35.68 -15.00
N GLU A 39 5.29 -36.84 -14.70
CA GLU A 39 3.95 -36.90 -14.08
C GLU A 39 3.94 -36.31 -12.68
N ASP A 40 4.96 -36.61 -11.85
CA ASP A 40 5.13 -36.03 -10.51
C ASP A 40 5.28 -34.51 -10.59
N LEU A 41 6.04 -33.98 -11.56
CA LEU A 41 6.21 -32.54 -11.76
C LEU A 41 4.92 -31.87 -12.26
N SER A 42 4.19 -32.52 -13.15
CA SER A 42 2.88 -32.05 -13.63
C SER A 42 1.87 -31.95 -12.49
N GLN A 43 1.74 -32.99 -11.67
CA GLN A 43 0.89 -32.97 -10.50
C GLN A 43 1.30 -31.91 -9.46
N ALA A 44 2.61 -31.73 -9.26
CA ALA A 44 3.13 -30.69 -8.37
C ALA A 44 2.78 -29.28 -8.87
N THR A 45 2.91 -29.05 -10.19
CA THR A 45 2.54 -27.79 -10.82
C THR A 45 1.05 -27.49 -10.66
N GLN A 46 0.21 -28.51 -10.83
CA GLN A 46 -1.22 -28.38 -10.61
C GLN A 46 -1.55 -28.01 -9.15
N ARG A 47 -0.93 -28.67 -8.18
CA ARG A 47 -1.11 -28.34 -6.75
C ARG A 47 -0.70 -26.92 -6.42
N VAL A 48 0.42 -26.45 -6.98
CA VAL A 48 0.87 -25.06 -6.81
C VAL A 48 -0.14 -24.09 -7.43
N SER A 49 -0.70 -24.39 -8.60
CA SER A 49 -1.73 -23.58 -9.25
C SER A 49 -3.04 -23.53 -8.45
N GLU A 50 -3.38 -24.59 -7.74
CA GLU A 50 -4.52 -24.67 -6.81
C GLU A 50 -4.26 -23.94 -5.47
N GLY A 51 -3.06 -23.34 -5.30
CA GLY A 51 -2.73 -22.55 -4.13
C GLY A 51 -1.92 -23.27 -3.05
N GLN A 52 -1.52 -24.53 -3.26
CA GLN A 52 -0.64 -25.27 -2.34
C GLN A 52 0.83 -24.84 -2.58
N LEU A 53 1.14 -23.59 -2.29
CA LEU A 53 2.48 -23.04 -2.48
C LEU A 53 3.52 -23.69 -1.56
N GLY A 54 4.74 -23.89 -2.08
CA GLY A 54 5.83 -24.52 -1.35
C GLY A 54 5.80 -26.04 -1.40
N TYR A 55 4.96 -26.64 -2.26
CA TYR A 55 5.00 -28.06 -2.56
C TYR A 55 6.34 -28.40 -3.22
N GLN A 56 6.97 -29.51 -2.78
CA GLN A 56 8.25 -29.97 -3.29
C GLN A 56 8.12 -31.35 -3.91
N VAL A 57 8.74 -31.54 -5.06
CA VAL A 57 8.86 -32.83 -5.71
C VAL A 57 10.10 -33.53 -5.15
N ALA A 58 9.90 -34.76 -4.64
CA ALA A 58 11.02 -35.58 -4.16
C ALA A 58 11.75 -36.24 -5.34
N LEU A 59 13.07 -36.12 -5.38
CA LEU A 59 13.92 -36.83 -6.33
C LEU A 59 13.95 -38.32 -5.96
N ARG A 60 13.40 -39.19 -6.81
CA ARG A 60 13.39 -40.66 -6.61
C ARG A 60 14.22 -41.31 -7.71
N GLY A 61 15.23 -42.08 -7.32
CA GLY A 61 16.06 -42.90 -8.26
C GLY A 61 17.18 -42.13 -8.94
N PRO A 62 17.95 -42.85 -9.81
CA PRO A 62 19.00 -42.23 -10.61
C PRO A 62 18.37 -41.44 -11.76
N LEU A 63 18.13 -40.14 -11.51
CA LEU A 63 17.66 -39.21 -12.52
C LEU A 63 18.78 -38.74 -13.41
N ASP A 64 18.45 -38.50 -14.67
CA ASP A 64 19.32 -37.76 -15.58
C ASP A 64 19.62 -36.38 -14.98
N LYS A 65 20.87 -35.91 -15.17
CA LYS A 65 21.38 -34.67 -14.57
C LYS A 65 20.49 -33.44 -14.89
N ASP A 66 20.00 -33.42 -16.13
CA ASP A 66 19.12 -32.33 -16.60
C ASP A 66 17.76 -32.34 -15.97
N PHE A 67 17.21 -33.50 -15.66
CA PHE A 67 15.92 -33.64 -14.95
C PHE A 67 16.03 -33.26 -13.49
N GLY A 68 17.15 -33.62 -12.84
CA GLY A 68 17.46 -33.16 -11.49
C GLY A 68 17.51 -31.65 -11.35
N LEU A 69 18.08 -30.96 -12.37
CA LEU A 69 18.10 -29.51 -12.43
C LEU A 69 16.69 -28.92 -12.53
N LEU A 70 15.82 -29.51 -13.37
CA LEU A 70 14.44 -29.05 -13.55
C LEU A 70 13.63 -29.17 -12.25
N VAL A 71 13.71 -30.29 -11.54
CA VAL A 71 13.04 -30.51 -10.27
C VAL A 71 13.55 -29.52 -9.19
N ASN A 72 14.86 -29.31 -9.12
CA ASN A 72 15.43 -28.33 -8.18
C ASN A 72 14.97 -26.90 -8.49
N SER A 73 14.92 -26.53 -9.78
CA SER A 73 14.42 -25.23 -10.20
C SER A 73 12.95 -25.04 -9.85
N PHE A 74 12.11 -26.07 -10.07
CA PHE A 74 10.71 -26.06 -9.65
C PHE A 74 10.55 -25.93 -8.14
N ASN A 75 11.30 -26.71 -7.37
CA ASN A 75 11.25 -26.67 -5.89
C ASN A 75 11.66 -25.29 -5.35
N THR A 76 12.68 -24.67 -5.95
CA THR A 76 13.12 -23.31 -5.61
C THR A 76 12.03 -22.30 -5.92
N MET A 77 11.48 -22.32 -7.12
CA MET A 77 10.38 -21.45 -7.54
C MET A 77 9.15 -21.60 -6.63
N SER A 78 8.75 -22.82 -6.30
CA SER A 78 7.59 -23.10 -5.44
C SER A 78 7.80 -22.56 -4.02
N ARG A 79 9.02 -22.66 -3.48
CA ARG A 79 9.39 -22.08 -2.19
C ARG A 79 9.36 -20.55 -2.23
N GLU A 80 9.97 -19.94 -3.22
CA GLU A 80 9.98 -18.49 -3.39
C GLU A 80 8.57 -17.90 -3.54
N LEU A 81 7.69 -18.58 -4.29
CA LEU A 81 6.28 -18.19 -4.40
C LEU A 81 5.59 -18.19 -3.03
N LYS A 82 5.84 -19.20 -2.20
CA LYS A 82 5.29 -19.27 -0.84
C LYS A 82 5.80 -18.12 0.03
N GLU A 83 7.11 -17.88 0.01
CA GLU A 83 7.75 -16.81 0.78
C GLU A 83 7.25 -15.43 0.36
N ASN A 84 7.19 -15.17 -0.95
CA ASN A 84 6.66 -13.93 -1.51
C ASN A 84 5.18 -13.71 -1.13
N ARG A 85 4.35 -14.75 -1.20
CA ARG A 85 2.95 -14.65 -0.78
C ARG A 85 2.81 -14.34 0.71
N MET A 86 3.62 -14.98 1.55
CA MET A 86 3.64 -14.69 2.99
C MET A 86 4.10 -13.25 3.28
N ALA A 87 5.11 -12.76 2.57
CA ALA A 87 5.56 -11.38 2.69
C ALA A 87 4.48 -10.39 2.26
N LEU A 88 3.79 -10.65 1.15
CA LEU A 88 2.65 -9.83 0.69
C LEU A 88 1.52 -9.77 1.72
N ILE A 89 1.14 -10.91 2.30
CA ILE A 89 0.10 -10.96 3.34
C ILE A 89 0.51 -10.09 4.54
N LYS A 90 1.73 -10.26 5.06
CA LYS A 90 2.25 -9.47 6.19
C LYS A 90 2.27 -7.97 5.88
N THR A 91 2.73 -7.60 4.67
CA THR A 91 2.76 -6.19 4.25
C THR A 91 1.35 -5.61 4.13
N THR A 92 0.42 -6.38 3.58
CA THR A 92 -0.99 -5.96 3.46
C THR A 92 -1.63 -5.75 4.83
N ASP A 93 -1.39 -6.66 5.77
CA ASP A 93 -1.93 -6.55 7.14
C ASP A 93 -1.30 -5.36 7.87
N PHE A 94 0.01 -5.15 7.72
CA PHE A 94 0.69 -3.98 8.26
C PHE A 94 0.13 -2.67 7.70
N LEU A 95 -0.10 -2.60 6.37
CA LEU A 95 -0.69 -1.41 5.74
C LEU A 95 -2.11 -1.14 6.22
N LYS A 96 -2.94 -2.19 6.36
CA LYS A 96 -4.30 -2.07 6.91
C LYS A 96 -4.29 -1.53 8.33
N GLN A 97 -3.39 -2.05 9.17
CA GLN A 97 -3.26 -1.59 10.55
C GLN A 97 -2.77 -0.14 10.63
N SER A 98 -1.75 0.21 9.84
CA SER A 98 -1.23 1.58 9.76
C SER A 98 -2.28 2.58 9.28
N LYS A 99 -3.06 2.20 8.25
CA LYS A 99 -4.18 3.01 7.76
C LYS A 99 -5.23 3.24 8.86
N LYS A 100 -5.61 2.19 9.59
CA LYS A 100 -6.58 2.30 10.69
C LYS A 100 -6.10 3.27 11.78
N VAL A 101 -4.85 3.14 12.20
CA VAL A 101 -4.25 4.05 13.21
C VAL A 101 -4.24 5.49 12.70
N LEU A 102 -3.91 5.72 11.43
CA LEU A 102 -3.92 7.04 10.83
C LEU A 102 -5.33 7.64 10.79
N GLU A 103 -6.34 6.86 10.39
CA GLU A 103 -7.75 7.27 10.37
C GLU A 103 -8.25 7.62 11.78
N GLU A 104 -7.94 6.79 12.79
CA GLU A 104 -8.27 7.05 14.19
C GLU A 104 -7.61 8.34 14.71
N HIS A 105 -6.33 8.55 14.37
CA HIS A 105 -5.61 9.76 14.75
C HIS A 105 -6.18 11.01 14.08
N THR A 106 -6.45 10.94 12.78
CA THR A 106 -7.08 12.06 12.04
C THR A 106 -8.44 12.40 12.63
N ARG A 107 -9.27 11.39 12.88
CA ARG A 107 -10.58 11.59 13.51
C ARG A 107 -10.47 12.20 14.91
N PHE A 108 -9.49 11.78 15.69
CA PHE A 108 -9.26 12.36 17.01
C PHE A 108 -8.90 13.84 16.92
N VAL A 109 -7.99 14.23 16.01
CA VAL A 109 -7.62 15.64 15.79
C VAL A 109 -8.83 16.47 15.35
N GLU A 110 -9.64 15.95 14.42
CA GLU A 110 -10.87 16.59 13.98
C GLU A 110 -11.84 16.81 15.14
N LEU A 111 -12.08 15.77 15.98
CA LEU A 111 -12.94 15.88 17.16
C LEU A 111 -12.42 16.91 18.17
N VAL A 112 -11.11 16.97 18.39
CA VAL A 112 -10.50 17.98 19.27
C VAL A 112 -10.75 19.38 18.70
N LEU A 113 -10.44 19.60 17.43
CA LEU A 113 -10.64 20.89 16.77
C LEU A 113 -12.10 21.34 16.73
N GLU A 114 -13.04 20.41 16.54
CA GLU A 114 -14.48 20.70 16.54
C GLU A 114 -15.03 21.09 17.93
N ASN A 115 -14.43 20.59 19.00
CA ASN A 115 -14.93 20.78 20.38
C ASN A 115 -14.19 21.86 21.19
N ILE A 116 -13.09 22.43 20.71
CA ILE A 116 -12.45 23.56 21.36
C ILE A 116 -13.28 24.83 21.16
N THR A 117 -13.29 25.69 22.17
CA THR A 117 -13.98 27.00 22.15
C THR A 117 -13.20 28.05 21.35
N THR A 118 -11.95 27.77 21.07
CA THR A 118 -11.05 28.59 20.28
C THR A 118 -11.34 28.43 18.79
N GLY A 119 -11.56 29.53 18.08
CA GLY A 119 -11.69 29.52 16.62
C GLY A 119 -10.34 29.25 15.97
N VAL A 120 -10.27 28.30 15.04
CA VAL A 120 -9.04 27.98 14.30
C VAL A 120 -9.33 27.96 12.80
N ILE A 121 -8.48 28.66 12.04
CA ILE A 121 -8.46 28.61 10.57
C ILE A 121 -7.05 28.22 10.13
N SER A 122 -6.93 27.13 9.39
CA SER A 122 -5.69 26.73 8.74
C SER A 122 -5.67 27.15 7.27
N MET A 123 -4.52 27.63 6.81
CA MET A 123 -4.30 28.13 5.45
C MET A 123 -2.96 27.61 4.93
N ASP A 124 -2.87 27.42 3.62
CA ASP A 124 -1.60 27.17 2.96
C ASP A 124 -0.72 28.45 2.93
N ILE A 125 0.47 28.35 2.32
CA ILE A 125 1.41 29.48 2.20
C ILE A 125 0.86 30.61 1.34
N ASP A 126 -0.05 30.31 0.41
CA ASP A 126 -0.67 31.27 -0.49
C ASP A 126 -1.93 31.91 0.11
N GLY A 127 -2.30 31.54 1.35
CA GLY A 127 -3.49 32.06 2.03
C GLY A 127 -4.80 31.36 1.63
N ARG A 128 -4.73 30.17 1.02
CA ARG A 128 -5.93 29.38 0.72
C ARG A 128 -6.34 28.60 1.95
N VAL A 129 -7.62 28.66 2.29
CA VAL A 129 -8.16 28.00 3.46
C VAL A 129 -8.22 26.49 3.25
N GLU A 130 -7.56 25.76 4.13
CA GLU A 130 -7.58 24.29 4.19
C GLU A 130 -8.64 23.78 5.16
N GLY A 131 -8.79 24.45 6.33
CA GLY A 131 -9.72 24.06 7.36
C GLY A 131 -10.22 25.21 8.22
N ILE A 132 -11.46 25.13 8.69
CA ILE A 132 -12.08 26.05 9.65
C ILE A 132 -12.86 25.23 10.66
N ASN A 133 -12.53 25.33 11.95
CA ASN A 133 -13.28 24.63 12.97
C ASN A 133 -14.63 25.31 13.27
N ARG A 134 -15.49 24.63 14.02
CA ARG A 134 -16.83 25.11 14.37
C ARG A 134 -16.78 26.46 15.09
N SER A 135 -15.92 26.60 16.08
CA SER A 135 -15.80 27.84 16.86
C SER A 135 -15.41 29.04 16.01
N ALA A 136 -14.52 28.89 15.03
CA ALA A 136 -14.17 29.96 14.09
C ALA A 136 -15.37 30.36 13.22
N LYS A 137 -16.16 29.41 12.73
CA LYS A 137 -17.38 29.69 11.94
C LYS A 137 -18.39 30.51 12.78
N GLU A 138 -18.57 30.12 14.04
CA GLU A 138 -19.52 30.80 14.96
C GLU A 138 -19.03 32.20 15.41
N LEU A 139 -17.73 32.34 15.72
CA LEU A 139 -17.14 33.62 16.14
C LEU A 139 -17.10 34.64 14.98
N LEU A 140 -16.75 34.21 13.80
CA LEU A 140 -16.63 35.09 12.62
C LEU A 140 -17.92 35.18 11.80
N GLN A 141 -19.00 34.51 12.23
CA GLN A 141 -20.31 34.45 11.57
C GLN A 141 -20.22 34.07 10.10
N LEU A 142 -19.39 33.08 9.77
CA LEU A 142 -19.18 32.64 8.41
C LEU A 142 -20.39 31.90 7.88
N GLN A 143 -21.04 32.45 6.86
CA GLN A 143 -22.23 31.84 6.22
C GLN A 143 -21.88 30.81 5.15
N THR A 144 -20.62 30.76 4.72
CA THR A 144 -20.16 29.90 3.63
C THR A 144 -19.87 28.49 4.14
N THR A 145 -20.49 27.50 3.53
CA THR A 145 -20.24 26.06 3.85
C THR A 145 -19.07 25.49 3.05
N ASN A 146 -18.74 26.11 1.90
CA ASN A 146 -17.65 25.67 1.03
C ASN A 146 -16.51 26.70 1.02
N PHE A 147 -15.54 26.51 1.89
CA PHE A 147 -14.36 27.38 2.08
C PHE A 147 -13.04 26.73 1.65
N SER A 148 -12.99 25.39 1.52
CA SER A 148 -11.77 24.66 1.20
C SER A 148 -11.21 25.08 -0.17
N GLY A 149 -9.94 25.45 -0.20
CA GLY A 149 -9.22 25.92 -1.39
C GLY A 149 -9.51 27.36 -1.81
N LYS A 150 -10.46 28.06 -1.17
CA LYS A 150 -10.71 29.48 -1.42
C LYS A 150 -9.68 30.34 -0.68
N HIS A 151 -9.32 31.49 -1.24
CA HIS A 151 -8.46 32.44 -0.56
C HIS A 151 -9.21 33.04 0.66
N PHE A 152 -8.51 33.26 1.78
CA PHE A 152 -9.14 33.78 3.01
C PHE A 152 -9.86 35.13 2.77
N GLN A 153 -9.45 35.89 1.77
CA GLN A 153 -10.09 37.15 1.34
C GLN A 153 -11.53 36.94 0.84
N GLU A 154 -11.86 35.78 0.32
CA GLU A 154 -13.20 35.43 -0.17
C GLU A 154 -14.11 34.88 0.93
N VAL A 155 -13.51 34.44 2.05
CA VAL A 155 -14.19 33.74 3.13
C VAL A 155 -14.54 34.67 4.29
N LEU A 156 -13.68 35.66 4.57
CA LEU A 156 -13.80 36.54 5.71
C LEU A 156 -14.56 37.85 5.38
N SER A 157 -15.23 38.41 6.40
CA SER A 157 -15.86 39.73 6.30
C SER A 157 -14.81 40.85 6.20
N SER A 158 -15.21 42.02 5.66
CA SER A 158 -14.31 43.15 5.42
C SER A 158 -13.47 43.58 6.63
N ASP A 159 -14.04 43.57 7.82
CA ASP A 159 -13.35 43.97 9.05
C ASP A 159 -12.31 42.93 9.50
N SER A 160 -12.66 41.65 9.48
CA SER A 160 -11.75 40.57 9.81
C SER A 160 -10.65 40.40 8.75
N LEU A 161 -10.98 40.70 7.48
CA LEU A 161 -10.07 40.63 6.36
C LEU A 161 -8.93 41.65 6.49
N ARG A 162 -9.26 42.91 6.74
CA ARG A 162 -8.25 43.97 6.86
C ARG A 162 -7.22 43.66 7.94
N ILE A 163 -7.65 43.17 9.06
CA ILE A 163 -6.77 42.87 10.19
C ILE A 163 -5.89 41.67 9.90
N LEU A 164 -6.43 40.59 9.28
CA LEU A 164 -5.64 39.43 8.87
C LEU A 164 -4.61 39.78 7.80
N GLN A 165 -4.94 40.70 6.88
CA GLN A 165 -3.98 41.21 5.89
C GLN A 165 -2.83 41.96 6.57
N GLU A 166 -3.15 42.92 7.45
CA GLU A 166 -2.12 43.68 8.22
C GLU A 166 -1.21 42.72 9.02
N MET A 167 -1.79 41.69 9.67
CA MET A 167 -1.04 40.68 10.43
C MET A 167 -0.16 39.81 9.52
N THR A 168 -0.64 39.48 8.32
CA THR A 168 0.13 38.70 7.32
C THR A 168 1.30 39.48 6.80
N GLU A 169 1.10 40.78 6.47
CA GLU A 169 2.17 41.68 6.04
C GLU A 169 3.23 41.85 7.12
N GLU A 170 2.82 42.07 8.38
CA GLU A 170 3.74 42.19 9.52
C GLU A 170 4.55 40.89 9.72
N LEU A 171 3.91 39.74 9.59
CA LEU A 171 4.55 38.44 9.73
C LEU A 171 5.61 38.19 8.64
N GLN A 172 5.34 38.62 7.42
CA GLN A 172 6.27 38.50 6.29
C GLN A 172 7.41 39.55 6.34
N GLN A 173 7.11 40.80 6.61
CA GLN A 173 8.11 41.88 6.61
C GLN A 173 9.09 41.80 7.77
N GLU A 174 8.59 41.46 8.96
CA GLU A 174 9.39 41.41 10.19
C GLU A 174 9.96 40.02 10.50
N GLN A 175 9.76 39.06 9.60
CA GLN A 175 10.17 37.64 9.77
C GLN A 175 9.74 37.05 11.13
N LYS A 176 8.63 37.54 11.68
CA LYS A 176 8.05 37.01 12.92
C LYS A 176 7.44 35.64 12.68
N GLN A 177 7.43 34.81 13.71
CA GLN A 177 6.70 33.51 13.68
C GLN A 177 5.26 33.66 14.19
N PHE A 178 4.97 34.74 14.87
CA PHE A 178 3.73 34.96 15.58
C PHE A 178 3.39 36.45 15.65
N VAL A 179 2.13 36.80 15.38
CA VAL A 179 1.56 38.15 15.54
C VAL A 179 0.21 37.97 16.25
N SER A 180 -0.09 38.87 17.23
CA SER A 180 -1.38 38.83 17.93
C SER A 180 -1.97 40.22 18.04
N ARG A 181 -3.29 40.33 17.88
CA ARG A 181 -4.05 41.61 18.02
C ARG A 181 -5.42 41.36 18.62
N ASN A 182 -5.91 42.34 19.38
CA ASN A 182 -7.26 42.31 19.90
C ASN A 182 -8.22 42.98 18.92
N LEU A 183 -9.32 42.34 18.65
CA LEU A 183 -10.35 42.74 17.69
C LEU A 183 -11.66 42.95 18.42
N ASN A 184 -12.38 43.97 18.03
CA ASN A 184 -13.77 44.15 18.42
C ASN A 184 -14.68 43.70 17.28
N LEU A 185 -15.22 42.50 17.41
CA LEU A 185 -16.19 41.95 16.46
C LEU A 185 -17.60 42.26 16.96
N VAL A 186 -18.54 42.44 16.04
CA VAL A 186 -19.95 42.59 16.38
C VAL A 186 -20.64 41.24 16.17
N LYS A 187 -21.07 40.59 17.24
CA LYS A 187 -21.85 39.35 17.21
C LYS A 187 -23.25 39.59 17.74
N ASN A 188 -24.27 39.31 16.91
CA ASN A 188 -25.68 39.50 17.28
C ASN A 188 -25.97 40.90 17.84
N SER A 189 -25.43 41.95 17.20
CA SER A 189 -25.54 43.35 17.62
C SER A 189 -24.87 43.70 18.95
N ALA A 190 -24.07 42.83 19.54
CA ALA A 190 -23.26 43.06 20.74
C ALA A 190 -21.76 43.05 20.38
N PRO A 191 -20.97 43.98 20.94
CA PRO A 191 -19.53 43.94 20.76
C PRO A 191 -18.91 42.78 21.52
N VAL A 192 -18.09 41.97 20.85
CA VAL A 192 -17.35 40.88 21.44
C VAL A 192 -15.86 41.12 21.18
N MET A 193 -15.08 41.14 22.27
CA MET A 193 -13.63 41.27 22.16
C MET A 193 -12.99 39.92 21.88
N VAL A 194 -12.25 39.83 20.81
CA VAL A 194 -11.59 38.60 20.35
C VAL A 194 -10.10 38.85 20.18
N SER A 195 -9.27 38.01 20.76
CA SER A 195 -7.84 37.98 20.47
C SER A 195 -7.62 37.15 19.21
N ALA A 196 -7.09 37.74 18.16
CA ALA A 196 -6.66 37.06 16.96
C ALA A 196 -5.14 36.89 16.95
N SER A 197 -4.68 35.70 16.68
CA SER A 197 -3.27 35.36 16.60
C SER A 197 -2.99 34.66 15.27
N LEU A 198 -1.95 35.06 14.56
CA LEU A 198 -1.50 34.45 13.32
C LEU A 198 -0.13 33.82 13.51
N LEU A 199 -0.02 32.54 13.21
CA LEU A 199 1.21 31.75 13.31
C LEU A 199 1.65 31.26 11.93
N LEU A 200 2.94 31.34 11.66
CA LEU A 200 3.57 30.75 10.49
C LEU A 200 4.03 29.32 10.84
N LEU A 201 3.48 28.33 10.15
CA LEU A 201 3.89 26.93 10.28
C LEU A 201 5.14 26.68 9.44
N LYS A 202 6.12 26.01 10.04
CA LYS A 202 7.36 25.59 9.36
C LYS A 202 7.53 24.08 9.46
N ASN A 203 8.03 23.46 8.39
CA ASN A 203 8.42 22.07 8.41
C ASN A 203 9.72 21.86 9.22
N ARG A 204 10.20 20.61 9.32
CA ARG A 204 11.43 20.26 10.04
C ARG A 204 12.68 20.95 9.48
N ASP A 205 12.67 21.34 8.21
CA ASP A 205 13.77 22.04 7.52
C ASP A 205 13.67 23.57 7.67
N GLY A 206 12.72 24.09 8.45
CA GLY A 206 12.51 25.51 8.68
C GLY A 206 11.79 26.24 7.54
N ARG A 207 11.32 25.54 6.51
CA ARG A 207 10.58 26.13 5.39
C ARG A 207 9.12 26.36 5.79
N PRO A 208 8.53 27.52 5.45
CA PRO A 208 7.13 27.77 5.70
C PRO A 208 6.26 26.83 4.87
N VAL A 209 5.24 26.26 5.48
CA VAL A 209 4.31 25.30 4.86
C VAL A 209 2.86 25.74 4.94
N GLY A 210 2.55 26.74 5.77
CA GLY A 210 1.20 27.27 5.92
C GLY A 210 1.10 28.26 7.08
N MET A 211 -0.11 28.69 7.37
CA MET A 211 -0.45 29.61 8.45
C MET A 211 -1.64 29.12 9.24
N ILE A 212 -1.67 29.42 10.54
CA ILE A 212 -2.84 29.18 11.41
C ILE A 212 -3.27 30.50 12.03
N SER A 213 -4.53 30.83 11.86
CA SER A 213 -5.20 31.92 12.60
C SER A 213 -5.99 31.36 13.76
N ILE A 214 -5.77 31.90 14.94
CA ILE A 214 -6.41 31.49 16.19
C ILE A 214 -7.22 32.67 16.74
N PHE A 215 -8.47 32.40 17.11
CA PHE A 215 -9.41 33.41 17.62
C PHE A 215 -9.92 32.99 19.00
N ASN A 216 -9.59 33.76 20.03
CA ASN A 216 -10.05 33.54 21.39
C ASN A 216 -10.98 34.63 21.82
N ASN A 217 -12.13 34.28 22.41
CA ASN A 217 -13.00 35.21 23.08
C ASN A 217 -12.34 35.66 24.40
N ILE A 218 -12.31 36.96 24.67
CA ILE A 218 -11.67 37.56 25.86
C ILE A 218 -12.76 38.07 26.82
#